data_e209d487f1ebce5c11c6a60820ae2553
#
_entry.id   e209d487f1ebce5c11c6a60820ae2553
#
_cell.length_a   1.000
_cell.length_b   1.000
_cell.length_c   1.000
_cell.angle_alpha   90.00
_cell.angle_beta   90.00
_cell.angle_gamma   90.00
#
_symmetry.space_group_name_H-M   'P 1'
#
loop_
_entity.id
_entity.type
_entity.pdbx_description
1 polymer ?
#
loop_
_entity_poly.entity_id
_entity_poly.type
_entity_poly.pdbx_seq_one_letter_code
_entity_poly.pdbx_strand_id
1 'polypeptide(L)'
;MNTCVSNKSVRNFYFLIMELKDWLNSINQTKKNWLEEDPLLAKEYPPYIINRCLSGHLDCIMFANEMNKYSFLDKDMQYLFYLNSLRKKKRFSPWLRQDKIQDLDYVKRYYGYSNEKAKQALRILTKEQLNFIRSKFETGGRK
;
A
#
# COMPACT_ATOMS: atom_id res chain seq x y z
N MET A 1 -11.13 -59.60 12.15
CA MET A 1 -12.11 -58.54 11.79
C MET A 1 -11.50 -57.21 12.16
N ASN A 2 -10.76 -56.62 11.24
CA ASN A 2 -10.08 -55.33 11.43
C ASN A 2 -10.81 -54.28 10.64
N THR A 3 -11.58 -53.47 11.33
CA THR A 3 -12.24 -52.32 10.77
C THR A 3 -11.22 -51.20 10.57
N CYS A 4 -10.97 -50.94 9.32
CA CYS A 4 -10.15 -49.85 8.85
C CYS A 4 -10.84 -48.53 9.22
N VAL A 5 -10.36 -47.82 10.25
CA VAL A 5 -10.78 -46.47 10.55
C VAL A 5 -10.03 -45.53 9.60
N SER A 6 -10.75 -45.07 8.63
CA SER A 6 -10.37 -44.07 7.69
C SER A 6 -9.89 -42.78 8.41
N ASN A 7 -8.60 -42.52 8.28
CA ASN A 7 -7.99 -41.28 8.70
C ASN A 7 -8.46 -40.14 7.77
N LYS A 8 -9.66 -39.62 8.02
CA LYS A 8 -10.09 -38.35 7.43
C LYS A 8 -9.41 -37.23 8.17
N SER A 9 -8.29 -36.81 7.59
CA SER A 9 -7.95 -35.44 7.36
C SER A 9 -8.25 -34.51 8.53
N VAL A 10 -7.28 -34.38 9.42
CA VAL A 10 -7.07 -33.13 10.15
C VAL A 10 -6.84 -32.08 9.08
N ARG A 11 -7.90 -31.40 8.64
CA ARG A 11 -7.77 -30.18 7.89
C ARG A 11 -7.07 -29.22 8.81
N ASN A 12 -5.79 -29.02 8.56
CA ASN A 12 -5.04 -27.94 9.10
C ASN A 12 -5.83 -26.66 8.84
N PHE A 13 -6.47 -26.16 9.85
CA PHE A 13 -6.96 -24.80 9.94
C PHE A 13 -5.75 -23.86 10.03
N TYR A 14 -4.91 -23.89 9.01
CA TYR A 14 -4.15 -22.72 8.71
C TYR A 14 -5.17 -21.74 8.15
N PHE A 15 -5.63 -20.87 8.99
CA PHE A 15 -6.27 -19.63 8.63
C PHE A 15 -5.33 -18.99 7.61
N LEU A 16 -5.62 -19.20 6.34
CA LEU A 16 -4.88 -18.59 5.23
C LEU A 16 -5.20 -17.11 5.32
N ILE A 17 -4.38 -16.37 6.06
CA ILE A 17 -4.41 -14.91 6.02
C ILE A 17 -4.06 -14.56 4.58
N MET A 18 -5.06 -14.10 3.83
CA MET A 18 -4.87 -13.67 2.45
C MET A 18 -3.97 -12.45 2.43
N GLU A 19 -2.81 -12.60 1.80
CA GLU A 19 -1.90 -11.48 1.63
C GLU A 19 -2.42 -10.48 0.58
N LEU A 20 -2.06 -9.22 0.72
CA LEU A 20 -2.38 -8.17 -0.26
C LEU A 20 -2.01 -8.58 -1.70
N LYS A 21 -0.91 -9.31 -1.83
CA LYS A 21 -0.42 -9.81 -3.12
C LYS A 21 -1.41 -10.77 -3.78
N ASP A 22 -2.08 -11.62 -3.00
CA ASP A 22 -3.03 -12.60 -3.52
C ASP A 22 -4.29 -11.92 -4.03
N TRP A 23 -4.79 -10.92 -3.33
CA TRP A 23 -5.88 -10.07 -3.79
C TRP A 23 -5.55 -9.35 -5.09
N LEU A 24 -4.36 -8.73 -5.16
CA LEU A 24 -3.92 -8.04 -6.38
C LEU A 24 -3.68 -9.00 -7.54
N ASN A 25 -3.14 -10.21 -7.30
CA ASN A 25 -2.98 -11.23 -8.33
C ASN A 25 -4.31 -11.73 -8.86
N SER A 26 -5.28 -11.95 -7.97
CA SER A 26 -6.63 -12.32 -8.35
C SER A 26 -7.24 -11.28 -9.28
N ILE A 27 -7.24 -10.01 -8.88
CA ILE A 27 -7.82 -8.90 -9.66
C ILE A 27 -7.09 -8.70 -10.99
N ASN A 28 -5.76 -8.78 -11.00
CA ASN A 28 -4.96 -8.39 -12.15
C ASN A 28 -4.63 -9.52 -13.12
N GLN A 29 -4.40 -10.72 -12.63
CA GLN A 29 -3.81 -11.79 -13.44
C GLN A 29 -4.70 -13.04 -13.54
N THR A 30 -5.01 -13.68 -12.43
CA THR A 30 -5.68 -14.98 -12.43
C THR A 30 -7.17 -14.88 -12.71
N LYS A 31 -7.82 -13.81 -12.28
CA LYS A 31 -9.27 -13.63 -12.34
C LYS A 31 -10.04 -14.71 -11.56
N LYS A 32 -9.37 -15.33 -10.59
CA LYS A 32 -9.99 -16.31 -9.72
C LYS A 32 -10.79 -15.59 -8.64
N ASN A 33 -12.06 -15.93 -8.52
CA ASN A 33 -12.91 -15.38 -7.47
C ASN A 33 -12.72 -16.18 -6.17
N TRP A 34 -11.97 -15.61 -5.22
CA TRP A 34 -11.73 -16.26 -3.93
C TRP A 34 -12.97 -16.34 -3.05
N LEU A 35 -13.95 -15.44 -3.24
CA LEU A 35 -15.18 -15.41 -2.46
C LEU A 35 -16.15 -16.56 -2.81
N GLU A 36 -15.99 -17.21 -3.96
CA GLU A 36 -16.73 -18.43 -4.30
C GLU A 36 -16.26 -19.63 -3.49
N GLU A 37 -14.98 -19.65 -3.11
CA GLU A 37 -14.42 -20.73 -2.29
C GLU A 37 -14.70 -20.50 -0.79
N ASP A 38 -14.52 -19.28 -0.32
CA ASP A 38 -14.79 -18.89 1.06
C ASP A 38 -15.30 -17.44 1.16
N PRO A 39 -16.61 -17.24 1.35
CA PRO A 39 -17.19 -15.90 1.50
C PRO A 39 -16.66 -15.10 2.70
N LEU A 40 -16.13 -15.77 3.74
CA LEU A 40 -15.62 -15.11 4.93
C LEU A 40 -14.35 -14.29 4.65
N LEU A 41 -13.63 -14.64 3.58
CA LEU A 41 -12.44 -13.88 3.14
C LEU A 41 -12.76 -12.43 2.81
N ALA A 42 -13.99 -12.09 2.48
CA ALA A 42 -14.39 -10.70 2.24
C ALA A 42 -14.04 -9.77 3.41
N LYS A 43 -14.06 -10.27 4.66
CA LYS A 43 -13.70 -9.48 5.85
C LYS A 43 -12.24 -9.03 5.85
N GLU A 44 -11.36 -9.82 5.23
CA GLU A 44 -9.91 -9.57 5.16
C GLU A 44 -9.53 -8.66 3.99
N TYR A 45 -10.43 -8.44 3.03
CA TYR A 45 -10.18 -7.57 1.89
C TYR A 45 -9.85 -6.15 2.34
N PRO A 46 -8.70 -5.56 1.93
CA PRO A 46 -8.27 -4.22 2.29
C PRO A 46 -8.62 -3.19 1.21
N PRO A 47 -9.83 -2.61 1.18
CA PRO A 47 -10.31 -1.77 0.08
C PRO A 47 -9.40 -0.58 -0.20
N TYR A 48 -9.02 0.17 0.84
CA TYR A 48 -8.20 1.36 0.71
C TYR A 48 -6.85 1.07 0.05
N ILE A 49 -6.18 -0.01 0.48
CA ILE A 49 -4.86 -0.35 -0.04
C ILE A 49 -4.95 -0.82 -1.49
N ILE A 50 -5.97 -1.61 -1.83
CA ILE A 50 -6.22 -2.05 -3.21
C ILE A 50 -6.51 -0.85 -4.11
N ASN A 51 -7.41 0.07 -3.70
CA ASN A 51 -7.70 1.30 -4.44
C ASN A 51 -6.42 2.11 -4.66
N ARG A 52 -5.59 2.24 -3.64
CA ARG A 52 -4.31 2.94 -3.72
C ARG A 52 -3.34 2.30 -4.71
N CYS A 53 -3.23 0.97 -4.70
CA CYS A 53 -2.38 0.25 -5.64
C CYS A 53 -2.88 0.39 -7.08
N LEU A 54 -4.18 0.28 -7.30
CA LEU A 54 -4.78 0.38 -8.64
C LEU A 54 -4.77 1.81 -9.18
N SER A 55 -4.90 2.82 -8.33
CA SER A 55 -4.86 4.23 -8.75
C SER A 55 -3.54 4.66 -9.39
N GLY A 56 -2.45 3.90 -9.18
CA GLY A 56 -1.16 4.14 -9.82
C GLY A 56 -1.10 3.75 -11.31
N HIS A 57 -2.19 3.21 -11.88
CA HIS A 57 -2.22 2.74 -13.27
C HIS A 57 -3.27 3.51 -14.07
N LEU A 58 -2.88 4.03 -15.24
CA LEU A 58 -3.74 4.82 -16.12
C LEU A 58 -5.03 4.09 -16.52
N ASP A 59 -4.94 2.77 -16.71
CA ASP A 59 -6.09 1.94 -17.09
C ASP A 59 -7.03 1.60 -15.92
N CYS A 60 -6.61 1.85 -14.68
CA CYS A 60 -7.39 1.55 -13.48
C CYS A 60 -7.83 2.79 -12.71
N ILE A 61 -7.22 3.95 -12.96
CA ILE A 61 -7.43 5.16 -12.15
C ILE A 61 -8.90 5.58 -12.09
N MET A 62 -9.64 5.46 -13.19
CA MET A 62 -11.06 5.83 -13.23
C MET A 62 -11.89 4.86 -12.38
N PHE A 63 -11.59 3.57 -12.42
CA PHE A 63 -12.27 2.56 -11.59
C PHE A 63 -11.95 2.76 -10.11
N ALA A 64 -10.68 3.07 -9.77
CA ALA A 64 -10.30 3.36 -8.40
C ALA A 64 -10.97 4.63 -7.88
N ASN A 65 -11.10 5.67 -8.71
CA ASN A 65 -11.80 6.90 -8.37
C ASN A 65 -13.29 6.63 -8.12
N GLU A 66 -13.92 5.78 -8.94
CA GLU A 66 -15.31 5.39 -8.76
C GLU A 66 -15.49 4.64 -7.43
N MET A 67 -14.66 3.65 -7.13
CA MET A 67 -14.72 2.94 -5.83
C MET A 67 -14.45 3.84 -4.63
N ASN A 68 -13.64 4.88 -4.76
CA ASN A 68 -13.45 5.84 -3.70
C ASN A 68 -14.71 6.66 -3.39
N LYS A 69 -15.55 6.93 -4.39
CA LYS A 69 -16.86 7.58 -4.17
C LYS A 69 -17.82 6.67 -3.41
N TYR A 70 -17.75 5.38 -3.68
CA TYR A 70 -18.61 4.36 -3.09
C TYR A 70 -17.89 3.55 -1.99
N SER A 71 -17.07 4.23 -1.19
CA SER A 71 -16.28 3.60 -0.11
C SER A 71 -17.14 2.93 0.99
N PHE A 72 -18.42 3.22 1.04
CA PHE A 72 -19.40 2.64 1.97
C PHE A 72 -19.94 1.27 1.52
N LEU A 73 -19.64 0.84 0.28
CA LEU A 73 -20.02 -0.49 -0.21
C LEU A 73 -19.34 -1.60 0.58
N ASP A 74 -19.99 -2.74 0.67
CA ASP A 74 -19.44 -3.91 1.28
C ASP A 74 -18.15 -4.38 0.56
N LYS A 75 -17.25 -4.97 1.31
CA LYS A 75 -15.92 -5.35 0.83
C LYS A 75 -15.95 -6.36 -0.31
N ASP A 76 -16.89 -7.29 -0.28
CA ASP A 76 -17.14 -8.27 -1.34
C ASP A 76 -17.54 -7.59 -2.65
N MET A 77 -18.45 -6.62 -2.58
CA MET A 77 -18.89 -5.86 -3.76
C MET A 77 -17.74 -5.06 -4.38
N GLN A 78 -16.91 -4.42 -3.56
CA GLN A 78 -15.74 -3.68 -4.03
C GLN A 78 -14.73 -4.62 -4.72
N TYR A 79 -14.49 -5.79 -4.15
CA TYR A 79 -13.62 -6.80 -4.76
C TYR A 79 -14.17 -7.31 -6.09
N LEU A 80 -15.45 -7.71 -6.13
CA LEU A 80 -16.11 -8.21 -7.33
C LEU A 80 -16.17 -7.14 -8.44
N PHE A 81 -16.34 -5.88 -8.08
CA PHE A 81 -16.28 -4.79 -9.05
C PHE A 81 -14.94 -4.77 -9.79
N TYR A 82 -13.80 -4.81 -9.08
CA TYR A 82 -12.50 -4.83 -9.73
C TYR A 82 -12.23 -6.12 -10.48
N LEU A 83 -12.65 -7.26 -9.94
CA LEU A 83 -12.47 -8.55 -10.57
C LEU A 83 -13.13 -8.59 -11.95
N ASN A 84 -14.34 -8.04 -12.08
CA ASN A 84 -15.13 -8.07 -13.30
C ASN A 84 -14.84 -6.90 -14.25
N SER A 85 -14.53 -5.72 -13.72
CA SER A 85 -14.35 -4.51 -14.54
C SER A 85 -12.95 -4.41 -15.16
N LEU A 86 -11.92 -4.88 -14.47
CA LEU A 86 -10.55 -4.75 -14.96
C LEU A 86 -10.17 -5.88 -15.90
N ARG A 87 -9.47 -5.55 -16.98
CA ARG A 87 -8.89 -6.54 -17.90
C ARG A 87 -7.70 -7.23 -17.26
N LYS A 88 -7.45 -8.49 -17.66
CA LYS A 88 -6.28 -9.25 -17.25
C LYS A 88 -5.00 -8.57 -17.74
N LYS A 89 -4.16 -8.12 -16.80
CA LYS A 89 -2.89 -7.44 -17.09
C LYS A 89 -1.97 -7.50 -15.88
N LYS A 90 -0.68 -7.73 -16.09
CA LYS A 90 0.32 -7.59 -15.03
C LYS A 90 0.50 -6.10 -14.71
N ARG A 91 0.21 -5.72 -13.46
CA ARG A 91 0.36 -4.35 -12.95
C ARG A 91 1.29 -4.36 -11.75
N PHE A 92 2.26 -3.47 -11.76
CA PHE A 92 3.15 -3.25 -10.64
C PHE A 92 3.08 -1.77 -10.29
N SER A 93 2.56 -1.47 -9.12
CA SER A 93 2.51 -0.10 -8.59
C SER A 93 3.56 0.04 -7.49
N PRO A 94 4.69 0.69 -7.77
CA PRO A 94 5.64 1.00 -6.72
C PRO A 94 4.98 1.98 -5.75
N TRP A 95 5.09 1.70 -4.46
CA TRP A 95 4.75 2.70 -3.45
C TRP A 95 5.65 3.90 -3.65
N LEU A 96 5.06 5.08 -3.72
CA LEU A 96 5.82 6.32 -3.68
C LEU A 96 6.56 6.33 -2.34
N ARG A 97 7.84 6.02 -2.38
CA ARG A 97 8.69 6.17 -1.21
C ARG A 97 8.75 7.67 -0.92
N GLN A 98 8.61 8.01 0.34
CA GLN A 98 8.89 9.36 0.77
C GLN A 98 10.39 9.58 0.55
N ASP A 99 10.73 10.43 -0.42
CA ASP A 99 12.11 10.80 -0.64
C ASP A 99 12.63 11.43 0.66
N LYS A 100 13.61 10.77 1.27
CA LYS A 100 14.37 11.38 2.37
C LYS A 100 15.23 12.46 1.74
N ILE A 101 14.68 13.65 1.63
CA ILE A 101 15.44 14.81 1.18
C ILE A 101 16.44 15.11 2.29
N GLN A 102 17.72 14.91 1.99
CA GLN A 102 18.79 15.28 2.91
C GLN A 102 18.62 16.76 3.28
N ASP A 103 18.87 17.08 4.53
CA ASP A 103 18.79 18.43 5.08
C ASP A 103 17.39 19.03 5.26
N LEU A 104 16.32 18.35 4.84
CA LEU A 104 14.98 18.86 5.03
C LEU A 104 14.67 19.11 6.52
N ASP A 105 15.06 18.16 7.38
CA ASP A 105 14.81 18.25 8.81
C ASP A 105 15.62 19.36 9.48
N TYR A 106 16.87 19.59 9.03
CA TYR A 106 17.69 20.69 9.50
C TYR A 106 17.09 22.07 9.15
N VAL A 107 16.64 22.22 7.90
CA VAL A 107 16.00 23.45 7.43
C VAL A 107 14.67 23.72 8.15
N LYS A 108 13.85 22.67 8.35
CA LYS A 108 12.62 22.76 9.12
C LYS A 108 12.85 23.23 10.56
N ARG A 109 13.82 22.62 11.22
CA ARG A 109 14.15 22.97 12.63
C ARG A 109 14.74 24.35 12.77
N TYR A 110 15.55 24.77 11.80
CA TYR A 110 16.23 26.08 11.84
C TYR A 110 15.25 27.24 11.59
N TYR A 111 14.37 27.11 10.58
CA TYR A 111 13.45 28.18 10.20
C TYR A 111 12.02 27.99 10.72
N GLY A 112 11.69 26.85 11.33
CA GLY A 112 10.32 26.54 11.74
C GLY A 112 9.36 26.31 10.55
N TYR A 113 9.85 25.89 9.39
CA TYR A 113 9.05 25.76 8.18
C TYR A 113 8.25 24.46 8.14
N SER A 114 7.09 24.51 7.43
CA SER A 114 6.40 23.30 7.00
C SER A 114 7.23 22.52 5.98
N ASN A 115 6.85 21.25 5.73
CA ASN A 115 7.55 20.39 4.76
C ASN A 115 7.65 21.04 3.38
N GLU A 116 6.60 21.67 2.92
CA GLU A 116 6.55 22.28 1.58
C GLU A 116 7.47 23.52 1.48
N LYS A 117 7.39 24.41 2.48
CA LYS A 117 8.26 25.58 2.55
C LYS A 117 9.73 25.20 2.69
N ALA A 118 10.04 24.18 3.49
CA ALA A 118 11.40 23.68 3.63
C ALA A 118 11.96 23.09 2.32
N LYS A 119 11.14 22.37 1.55
CA LYS A 119 11.52 21.90 0.20
C LYS A 119 11.81 23.04 -0.77
N GLN A 120 11.01 24.10 -0.72
CA GLN A 120 11.24 25.29 -1.55
C GLN A 120 12.53 26.01 -1.12
N ALA A 121 12.75 26.18 0.19
CA ALA A 121 13.95 26.80 0.73
C ALA A 121 15.23 26.03 0.34
N LEU A 122 15.20 24.70 0.35
CA LEU A 122 16.32 23.86 -0.07
C LEU A 122 16.77 24.09 -1.53
N ARG A 123 15.86 24.53 -2.39
CA ARG A 123 16.21 24.85 -3.80
C ARG A 123 16.99 26.16 -3.93
N ILE A 124 16.87 27.03 -2.95
CA ILE A 124 17.46 28.39 -2.96
C ILE A 124 18.74 28.44 -2.12
N LEU A 125 18.82 27.62 -1.05
CA LEU A 125 19.94 27.60 -0.12
C LEU A 125 21.21 27.07 -0.79
N THR A 126 22.32 27.77 -0.58
CA THR A 126 23.64 27.33 -1.02
C THR A 126 24.18 26.22 -0.12
N LYS A 127 25.18 25.47 -0.61
CA LYS A 127 25.83 24.41 0.17
C LYS A 127 26.49 24.95 1.45
N GLU A 128 27.05 26.16 1.41
CA GLU A 128 27.66 26.82 2.55
C GLU A 128 26.63 27.14 3.63
N GLN A 129 25.47 27.68 3.22
CA GLN A 129 24.37 27.96 4.13
C GLN A 129 23.79 26.67 4.76
N LEU A 130 23.68 25.60 3.99
CA LEU A 130 23.27 24.29 4.52
C LEU A 130 24.27 23.74 5.53
N ASN A 131 25.56 23.84 5.25
CA ASN A 131 26.59 23.41 6.20
C ASN A 131 26.57 24.25 7.49
N PHE A 132 26.33 25.55 7.37
CA PHE A 132 26.14 26.42 8.54
C PHE A 132 24.91 25.98 9.36
N ILE A 133 23.79 25.68 8.73
CA ILE A 133 22.59 25.20 9.42
C ILE A 133 22.87 23.85 10.12
N ARG A 134 23.53 22.92 9.43
CA ARG A 134 23.90 21.62 10.03
C ARG A 134 24.79 21.82 11.28
N SER A 135 25.81 22.66 11.20
CA SER A 135 26.73 22.90 12.33
C SER A 135 26.03 23.43 13.58
N LYS A 136 24.88 24.09 13.43
CA LYS A 136 24.08 24.57 14.58
C LYS A 136 23.39 23.44 15.35
N PHE A 137 23.15 22.31 14.69
CA PHE A 137 22.48 21.15 15.27
C PHE A 137 23.43 19.97 15.58
N GLU A 138 24.62 19.99 15.01
CA GLU A 138 25.69 19.07 15.38
C GLU A 138 26.33 19.52 16.68
N THR A 139 25.59 19.39 17.77
CA THR A 139 26.17 19.50 19.10
C THR A 139 27.04 18.27 19.31
N GLY A 140 28.33 18.43 19.10
CA GLY A 140 29.33 17.40 19.33
C GLY A 140 29.23 16.87 20.75
N GLY A 141 28.59 15.72 20.91
CA GLY A 141 28.70 14.94 22.11
C GLY A 141 30.10 14.38 22.17
N ARG A 142 30.95 14.95 23.03
CA ARG A 142 32.17 14.24 23.47
C ARG A 142 31.72 12.93 24.12
N LYS A 143 32.13 11.80 23.51
CA LYS A 143 32.17 10.51 24.20
C LYS A 143 33.29 10.52 25.23
#